data_4734327a92fbbbb65bd2281696a5f312
#
_entry.id   4734327a92fbbbb65bd2281696a5f312
#
_cell.length_a   1.000
_cell.length_b   1.000
_cell.length_c   1.000
_cell.angle_alpha   90.00
_cell.angle_beta   90.00
_cell.angle_gamma   90.00
#
_symmetry.space_group_name_H-M   'P 1'
#
loop_
_entity.id
_entity.type
_entity.pdbx_description
1 polymer ?
#
loop_
_entity_poly.entity_id
_entity_poly.type
_entity_poly.pdbx_seq_one_letter_code
_entity_poly.pdbx_strand_id
1 'polypeptide(L)'
;MAVNRNKPWLKSYPEGTPEFITLDPRKTIIKLLDEAESSYPENEAFVNFGVSISYRDVSIKSKKFAAYLQNVLGLKKGDRIAMMMPNVLQYPVAIFGALRAGLIVVNVNPLYTPRELEHQLRDSGSKAILIFENSAHVLSAVIENTDIEHVIITKIGDFLGPVKGSLMNFVLKYLKRMVPRYSLPGKINFMSTLGRPVTDLDETPSSINDLAF
;
A
#
# COMPACT_ATOMS: atom_id res chain seq x y z
N MET A 1 -12.31 23.42 -30.38
CA MET A 1 -11.18 23.28 -31.32
C MET A 1 -10.46 22.00 -31.00
N ALA A 2 -10.50 21.01 -31.91
CA ALA A 2 -9.74 19.77 -31.72
C ALA A 2 -8.24 20.08 -31.89
N VAL A 3 -7.47 19.94 -30.84
CA VAL A 3 -6.02 20.03 -30.92
C VAL A 3 -5.56 18.79 -31.70
N ASN A 4 -5.21 18.98 -32.98
CA ASN A 4 -4.59 17.93 -33.78
C ASN A 4 -3.18 17.69 -33.23
N ARG A 5 -3.07 16.87 -32.17
CA ARG A 5 -1.79 16.46 -31.62
C ARG A 5 -1.24 15.39 -32.55
N ASN A 6 -0.24 15.78 -33.36
CA ASN A 6 0.54 14.83 -34.13
C ASN A 6 1.09 13.77 -33.13
N LYS A 7 0.66 12.51 -33.28
CA LYS A 7 1.05 11.38 -32.42
C LYS A 7 2.14 10.55 -33.13
N PRO A 8 3.37 11.04 -33.17
CA PRO A 8 4.46 10.40 -33.95
C PRO A 8 4.78 8.98 -33.48
N TRP A 9 4.49 8.66 -32.20
CA TRP A 9 4.71 7.34 -31.59
C TRP A 9 3.86 6.23 -32.17
N LEU A 10 2.68 6.52 -32.77
CA LEU A 10 1.82 5.51 -33.38
C LEU A 10 2.48 4.73 -34.50
N LYS A 11 3.47 5.35 -35.20
CA LYS A 11 4.25 4.68 -36.23
C LYS A 11 5.14 3.54 -35.69
N SER A 12 5.42 3.57 -34.40
CA SER A 12 6.24 2.56 -33.71
C SER A 12 5.40 1.49 -33.00
N TYR A 13 4.09 1.56 -33.10
CA TYR A 13 3.23 0.53 -32.51
C TYR A 13 3.35 -0.77 -33.31
N PRO A 14 3.41 -1.93 -32.64
CA PRO A 14 3.28 -3.22 -33.28
C PRO A 14 1.95 -3.34 -34.04
N GLU A 15 1.95 -4.15 -35.11
CA GLU A 15 0.74 -4.44 -35.85
C GLU A 15 -0.36 -4.98 -34.92
N GLY A 16 -1.61 -4.48 -35.06
CA GLY A 16 -2.73 -4.86 -34.21
C GLY A 16 -2.85 -4.11 -32.89
N THR A 17 -1.90 -3.23 -32.56
CA THR A 17 -2.01 -2.38 -31.37
C THR A 17 -2.99 -1.24 -31.62
N PRO A 18 -4.09 -1.10 -30.84
CA PRO A 18 -5.05 -0.04 -31.04
C PRO A 18 -4.48 1.33 -30.66
N GLU A 19 -4.87 2.37 -31.41
CA GLU A 19 -4.48 3.76 -31.08
C GLU A 19 -5.04 4.24 -29.74
N PHE A 20 -6.21 3.76 -29.37
CA PHE A 20 -6.93 4.12 -28.13
C PHE A 20 -7.32 2.86 -27.39
N ILE A 21 -7.20 2.91 -26.06
CA ILE A 21 -7.72 1.88 -25.16
C ILE A 21 -9.16 2.24 -24.82
N THR A 22 -10.09 1.33 -25.07
CA THR A 22 -11.47 1.45 -24.58
C THR A 22 -11.51 0.94 -23.14
N LEU A 23 -11.78 1.83 -22.20
CA LEU A 23 -11.92 1.46 -20.79
C LEU A 23 -13.29 0.81 -20.56
N ASP A 24 -13.31 -0.35 -19.92
CA ASP A 24 -14.54 -0.94 -19.36
C ASP A 24 -14.80 -0.28 -17.99
N PRO A 25 -15.90 0.49 -17.85
CA PRO A 25 -16.19 1.19 -16.60
C PRO A 25 -16.40 0.27 -15.39
N ARG A 26 -16.57 -1.04 -15.64
CA ARG A 26 -16.70 -2.05 -14.59
C ARG A 26 -15.36 -2.59 -14.08
N LYS A 27 -14.26 -2.35 -14.81
CA LYS A 27 -12.93 -2.86 -14.47
C LYS A 27 -12.13 -1.85 -13.66
N THR A 28 -12.32 -1.88 -12.35
CA THR A 28 -11.48 -1.16 -11.39
C THR A 28 -10.30 -2.03 -10.94
N ILE A 29 -9.29 -1.43 -10.31
CA ILE A 29 -8.14 -2.15 -9.75
C ILE A 29 -8.60 -3.23 -8.73
N ILE A 30 -9.59 -2.90 -7.91
CA ILE A 30 -10.16 -3.87 -6.94
C ILE A 30 -10.86 -5.01 -7.66
N LYS A 31 -11.61 -4.71 -8.72
CA LYS A 31 -12.32 -5.73 -9.49
C LYS A 31 -11.37 -6.73 -10.13
N LEU A 32 -10.19 -6.28 -10.60
CA LEU A 32 -9.15 -7.17 -11.12
C LEU A 32 -8.64 -8.17 -10.07
N LEU A 33 -8.45 -7.71 -8.82
CA LEU A 33 -8.07 -8.62 -7.73
C LEU A 33 -9.20 -9.62 -7.40
N ASP A 34 -10.45 -9.16 -7.38
CA ASP A 34 -11.60 -10.02 -7.07
C ASP A 34 -11.82 -11.09 -8.17
N GLU A 35 -11.61 -10.73 -9.43
CA GLU A 35 -11.64 -11.66 -10.55
C GLU A 35 -10.50 -12.69 -10.46
N ALA A 36 -9.29 -12.26 -10.10
CA ALA A 36 -8.15 -13.14 -9.91
C ALA A 36 -8.33 -14.08 -8.70
N GLU A 37 -8.85 -13.58 -7.58
CA GLU A 37 -9.21 -14.40 -6.42
C GLU A 37 -10.26 -15.45 -6.77
N SER A 38 -11.30 -15.05 -7.50
CA SER A 38 -12.39 -15.96 -7.91
C SER A 38 -11.90 -17.07 -8.84
N SER A 39 -10.99 -16.74 -9.77
CA SER A 39 -10.50 -17.69 -10.78
C SER A 39 -9.36 -18.56 -10.29
N TYR A 40 -8.49 -18.03 -9.42
CA TYR A 40 -7.22 -18.64 -9.01
C TYR A 40 -6.92 -18.47 -7.51
N PRO A 41 -7.87 -18.80 -6.60
CA PRO A 41 -7.76 -18.45 -5.18
C PRO A 41 -6.50 -18.99 -4.50
N GLU A 42 -6.10 -20.21 -4.82
CA GLU A 42 -4.96 -20.89 -4.17
C GLU A 42 -3.62 -20.67 -4.89
N ASN A 43 -3.63 -20.03 -6.06
CA ASN A 43 -2.40 -19.75 -6.79
C ASN A 43 -1.57 -18.71 -6.04
N GLU A 44 -0.25 -18.82 -6.15
CA GLU A 44 0.69 -17.84 -5.63
C GLU A 44 0.50 -16.50 -6.35
N ALA A 45 0.11 -15.46 -5.61
CA ALA A 45 -0.03 -14.11 -6.13
C ALA A 45 1.28 -13.33 -6.04
N PHE A 46 1.98 -13.44 -4.92
CA PHE A 46 3.24 -12.75 -4.67
C PHE A 46 4.21 -13.64 -3.90
N VAL A 47 5.49 -13.56 -4.25
CA VAL A 47 6.58 -14.31 -3.62
C VAL A 47 7.68 -13.35 -3.17
N ASN A 48 8.14 -13.47 -1.93
CA ASN A 48 9.26 -12.70 -1.41
C ASN A 48 10.01 -13.49 -0.33
N PHE A 49 11.33 -13.46 -0.33
CA PHE A 49 12.18 -14.23 0.60
C PHE A 49 11.83 -15.73 0.70
N GLY A 50 11.38 -16.36 -0.40
CA GLY A 50 10.98 -17.78 -0.42
C GLY A 50 9.71 -18.07 0.41
N VAL A 51 8.86 -17.06 0.59
CA VAL A 51 7.49 -17.18 1.13
C VAL A 51 6.54 -16.61 0.09
N SER A 52 5.45 -17.32 -0.15
CA SER A 52 4.37 -16.87 -1.05
C SER A 52 3.10 -16.53 -0.28
N ILE A 53 2.27 -15.69 -0.89
CA ILE A 53 0.89 -15.45 -0.48
C ILE A 53 -0.02 -15.68 -1.68
N SER A 54 -1.16 -16.33 -1.46
CA SER A 54 -2.15 -16.62 -2.51
C SER A 54 -3.03 -15.40 -2.82
N TYR A 55 -3.77 -15.43 -3.94
CA TYR A 55 -4.78 -14.41 -4.26
C TYR A 55 -5.84 -14.31 -3.16
N ARG A 56 -6.27 -15.46 -2.59
CA ARG A 56 -7.18 -15.51 -1.44
C ARG A 56 -6.60 -14.80 -0.22
N ASP A 57 -5.34 -15.03 0.10
CA ASP A 57 -4.64 -14.37 1.19
C ASP A 57 -4.61 -12.86 1.03
N VAL A 58 -4.26 -12.39 -0.18
CA VAL A 58 -4.23 -10.95 -0.49
C VAL A 58 -5.62 -10.35 -0.32
N SER A 59 -6.65 -11.00 -0.86
CA SER A 59 -8.03 -10.53 -0.77
C SER A 59 -8.51 -10.44 0.69
N ILE A 60 -8.37 -11.52 1.46
CA ILE A 60 -8.82 -11.53 2.87
C ILE A 60 -8.06 -10.50 3.70
N LYS A 61 -6.72 -10.46 3.58
CA LYS A 61 -5.91 -9.54 4.38
C LYS A 61 -6.15 -8.08 3.99
N SER A 62 -6.35 -7.78 2.70
CA SER A 62 -6.68 -6.43 2.23
C SER A 62 -8.06 -5.96 2.74
N LYS A 63 -9.07 -6.84 2.76
CA LYS A 63 -10.39 -6.55 3.35
C LYS A 63 -10.28 -6.24 4.85
N LYS A 64 -9.49 -7.00 5.60
CA LYS A 64 -9.24 -6.76 7.03
C LYS A 64 -8.54 -5.43 7.27
N PHE A 65 -7.54 -5.11 6.47
CA PHE A 65 -6.84 -3.84 6.56
C PHE A 65 -7.76 -2.67 6.21
N ALA A 66 -8.57 -2.78 5.16
CA ALA A 66 -9.57 -1.79 4.80
C ALA A 66 -10.56 -1.51 5.93
N ALA A 67 -11.12 -2.56 6.55
CA ALA A 67 -12.00 -2.43 7.70
C ALA A 67 -11.32 -1.70 8.88
N TYR A 68 -10.04 -1.95 9.11
CA TYR A 68 -9.27 -1.23 10.13
C TYR A 68 -9.13 0.25 9.80
N LEU A 69 -8.77 0.59 8.55
CA LEU A 69 -8.61 1.97 8.09
C LEU A 69 -9.92 2.77 8.25
N GLN A 70 -11.06 2.16 7.91
CA GLN A 70 -12.37 2.80 8.01
C GLN A 70 -12.86 2.93 9.46
N ASN A 71 -12.86 1.82 10.22
CA ASN A 71 -13.61 1.72 11.47
C ASN A 71 -12.78 1.99 12.73
N VAL A 72 -11.44 1.91 12.63
CA VAL A 72 -10.55 2.22 13.74
C VAL A 72 -9.89 3.56 13.56
N LEU A 73 -9.35 3.82 12.35
CA LEU A 73 -8.69 5.09 12.05
C LEU A 73 -9.68 6.17 11.58
N GLY A 74 -10.91 5.80 11.22
CA GLY A 74 -11.95 6.73 10.79
C GLY A 74 -11.68 7.38 9.43
N LEU A 75 -10.75 6.84 8.64
CA LEU A 75 -10.42 7.38 7.32
C LEU A 75 -11.60 7.25 6.35
N LYS A 76 -11.77 8.24 5.49
CA LYS A 76 -12.90 8.36 4.56
C LYS A 76 -12.44 8.27 3.11
N LYS A 77 -13.36 7.92 2.22
CA LYS A 77 -13.11 7.96 0.76
C LYS A 77 -12.48 9.29 0.36
N GLY A 78 -11.37 9.20 -0.41
CA GLY A 78 -10.60 10.35 -0.86
C GLY A 78 -9.52 10.84 0.11
N ASP A 79 -9.46 10.31 1.35
CA ASP A 79 -8.30 10.56 2.22
C ASP A 79 -7.05 9.87 1.64
N ARG A 80 -5.88 10.40 1.93
CA ARG A 80 -4.60 9.90 1.43
C ARG A 80 -3.84 9.13 2.51
N ILE A 81 -3.30 7.97 2.10
CA ILE A 81 -2.38 7.17 2.91
C ILE A 81 -1.03 7.06 2.21
N ALA A 82 0.03 7.53 2.85
CA ALA A 82 1.39 7.36 2.37
C ALA A 82 1.89 5.93 2.63
N MET A 83 2.62 5.35 1.68
CA MET A 83 3.23 4.02 1.81
C MET A 83 4.73 4.09 1.53
N MET A 84 5.53 4.06 2.59
CA MET A 84 6.99 4.14 2.53
C MET A 84 7.63 2.80 2.90
N MET A 85 7.69 1.89 1.92
CA MET A 85 8.29 0.57 2.09
C MET A 85 8.82 0.00 0.77
N PRO A 86 9.77 -0.93 0.80
CA PRO A 86 10.20 -1.68 -0.38
C PRO A 86 9.12 -2.69 -0.83
N ASN A 87 9.39 -3.41 -1.93
CA ASN A 87 8.52 -4.48 -2.43
C ASN A 87 8.59 -5.70 -1.51
N VAL A 88 7.74 -5.73 -0.51
CA VAL A 88 7.55 -6.83 0.46
C VAL A 88 6.11 -7.35 0.38
N LEU A 89 5.83 -8.53 0.95
CA LEU A 89 4.50 -9.17 0.85
C LEU A 89 3.37 -8.32 1.46
N GLN A 90 3.69 -7.44 2.40
CA GLN A 90 2.74 -6.50 3.01
C GLN A 90 2.25 -5.44 2.02
N TYR A 91 3.10 -5.08 1.03
CA TYR A 91 2.81 -3.98 0.11
C TYR A 91 1.54 -4.20 -0.73
N PRO A 92 1.36 -5.34 -1.44
CA PRO A 92 0.12 -5.59 -2.17
C PRO A 92 -1.12 -5.65 -1.25
N VAL A 93 -1.00 -6.24 -0.05
CA VAL A 93 -2.10 -6.25 0.92
C VAL A 93 -2.49 -4.84 1.32
N ALA A 94 -1.50 -3.98 1.57
CA ALA A 94 -1.73 -2.60 1.98
C ALA A 94 -2.35 -1.75 0.87
N ILE A 95 -1.85 -1.84 -0.38
CA ILE A 95 -2.42 -1.12 -1.53
C ILE A 95 -3.87 -1.51 -1.73
N PHE A 96 -4.16 -2.80 -1.89
CA PHE A 96 -5.54 -3.24 -2.12
C PHE A 96 -6.44 -2.93 -0.92
N GLY A 97 -5.92 -2.95 0.31
CA GLY A 97 -6.68 -2.56 1.49
C GLY A 97 -7.02 -1.06 1.49
N ALA A 98 -6.07 -0.19 1.16
CA ALA A 98 -6.32 1.24 1.04
C ALA A 98 -7.34 1.55 -0.06
N LEU A 99 -7.19 0.95 -1.24
CA LEU A 99 -8.11 1.13 -2.35
C LEU A 99 -9.53 0.61 -2.03
N ARG A 100 -9.66 -0.53 -1.31
CA ARG A 100 -10.95 -1.03 -0.82
C ARG A 100 -11.61 -0.09 0.17
N ALA A 101 -10.82 0.60 0.99
CA ALA A 101 -11.32 1.63 1.89
C ALA A 101 -11.68 2.95 1.17
N GLY A 102 -11.44 3.04 -0.14
CA GLY A 102 -11.67 4.24 -0.94
C GLY A 102 -10.59 5.30 -0.80
N LEU A 103 -9.43 4.95 -0.25
CA LEU A 103 -8.33 5.89 -0.05
C LEU A 103 -7.47 6.05 -1.31
N ILE A 104 -6.77 7.18 -1.39
CA ILE A 104 -5.75 7.45 -2.39
C ILE A 104 -4.40 7.04 -1.81
N VAL A 105 -3.64 6.22 -2.54
CA VAL A 105 -2.32 5.75 -2.13
C VAL A 105 -1.25 6.73 -2.60
N VAL A 106 -0.42 7.21 -1.69
CA VAL A 106 0.75 8.05 -2.00
C VAL A 106 2.00 7.20 -1.84
N ASN A 107 2.58 6.78 -2.95
CA ASN A 107 3.81 5.99 -2.93
C ASN A 107 5.01 6.86 -2.57
N VAL A 108 5.74 6.47 -1.54
CA VAL A 108 6.90 7.20 -1.00
C VAL A 108 8.15 6.36 -1.17
N ASN A 109 9.21 6.96 -1.71
CA ASN A 109 10.49 6.28 -1.83
C ASN A 109 11.08 5.99 -0.43
N PRO A 110 11.36 4.70 -0.09
CA PRO A 110 11.91 4.32 1.21
C PRO A 110 13.32 4.86 1.49
N LEU A 111 13.98 5.44 0.49
CA LEU A 111 15.32 6.04 0.60
C LEU A 111 15.28 7.57 0.75
N TYR A 112 14.11 8.17 0.87
CA TYR A 112 14.01 9.62 1.08
C TYR A 112 14.68 10.08 2.37
N THR A 113 15.30 11.26 2.26
CA THR A 113 15.76 12.02 3.42
C THR A 113 14.59 12.61 4.21
N PRO A 114 14.78 13.05 5.45
CA PRO A 114 13.72 13.71 6.22
C PRO A 114 13.07 14.89 5.46
N ARG A 115 13.86 15.72 4.80
CA ARG A 115 13.36 16.87 4.05
C ARG A 115 12.47 16.48 2.86
N GLU A 116 12.87 15.45 2.11
CA GLU A 116 12.08 14.95 0.98
C GLU A 116 10.78 14.31 1.46
N LEU A 117 10.82 13.55 2.55
CA LEU A 117 9.64 12.96 3.15
C LEU A 117 8.67 14.02 3.66
N GLU A 118 9.16 15.02 4.40
CA GLU A 118 8.34 16.13 4.89
C GLU A 118 7.63 16.85 3.73
N HIS A 119 8.37 17.17 2.67
CA HIS A 119 7.81 17.82 1.49
C HIS A 119 6.69 16.99 0.88
N GLN A 120 6.91 15.69 0.63
CA GLN A 120 5.90 14.84 0.00
C GLN A 120 4.66 14.64 0.87
N LEU A 121 4.83 14.45 2.20
CA LEU A 121 3.70 14.28 3.11
C LEU A 121 2.82 15.53 3.19
N ARG A 122 3.44 16.70 3.24
CA ARG A 122 2.72 17.99 3.23
C ARG A 122 2.02 18.27 1.91
N ASP A 123 2.73 18.07 0.79
CA ASP A 123 2.19 18.30 -0.55
C ASP A 123 1.00 17.39 -0.86
N SER A 124 1.10 16.12 -0.49
CA SER A 124 0.01 15.15 -0.68
C SER A 124 -1.15 15.34 0.30
N GLY A 125 -0.95 15.99 1.44
CA GLY A 125 -1.93 16.06 2.52
C GLY A 125 -2.32 14.68 3.05
N SER A 126 -1.35 13.75 3.17
CA SER A 126 -1.58 12.42 3.69
C SER A 126 -1.94 12.46 5.17
N LYS A 127 -3.02 11.78 5.57
CA LYS A 127 -3.46 11.66 6.97
C LYS A 127 -2.87 10.45 7.69
N ALA A 128 -2.53 9.42 6.96
CA ALA A 128 -1.92 8.21 7.49
C ALA A 128 -0.66 7.85 6.73
N ILE A 129 0.25 7.15 7.39
CA ILE A 129 1.42 6.57 6.75
C ILE A 129 1.61 5.12 7.21
N LEU A 130 1.82 4.22 6.26
CA LEU A 130 2.34 2.88 6.50
C LEU A 130 3.82 2.89 6.11
N ILE A 131 4.67 2.72 7.10
CA ILE A 131 6.13 2.86 6.92
C ILE A 131 6.88 1.62 7.38
N PHE A 132 7.94 1.29 6.65
CA PHE A 132 8.86 0.21 7.00
C PHE A 132 9.74 0.61 8.20
N GLU A 133 9.89 -0.28 9.19
CA GLU A 133 10.58 0.03 10.47
C GLU A 133 11.97 0.62 10.26
N ASN A 134 12.69 0.19 9.21
CA ASN A 134 14.02 0.69 8.89
C ASN A 134 14.05 2.19 8.55
N SER A 135 12.96 2.72 7.98
CA SER A 135 12.82 4.14 7.61
C SER A 135 12.07 4.96 8.66
N ALA A 136 11.60 4.34 9.74
CA ALA A 136 10.81 5.01 10.78
C ALA A 136 11.54 6.20 11.44
N HIS A 137 12.88 6.16 11.51
CA HIS A 137 13.69 7.27 12.04
C HIS A 137 13.60 8.52 11.15
N VAL A 138 13.42 8.36 9.83
CA VAL A 138 13.25 9.48 8.89
C VAL A 138 11.94 10.21 9.19
N LEU A 139 10.84 9.45 9.37
CA LEU A 139 9.55 10.02 9.76
C LEU A 139 9.61 10.67 11.14
N SER A 140 10.26 10.02 12.11
CA SER A 140 10.41 10.52 13.48
C SER A 140 11.08 11.90 13.53
N ALA A 141 11.89 12.26 12.55
CA ALA A 141 12.56 13.56 12.49
C ALA A 141 11.66 14.69 11.97
N VAL A 142 10.54 14.37 11.31
CA VAL A 142 9.72 15.38 10.60
C VAL A 142 8.22 15.28 10.88
N ILE A 143 7.76 14.29 11.62
CA ILE A 143 6.33 14.03 11.80
C ILE A 143 5.56 15.23 12.36
N GLU A 144 6.19 16.01 13.26
CA GLU A 144 5.58 17.19 13.87
C GLU A 144 5.31 18.31 12.86
N ASN A 145 5.96 18.27 11.69
CA ASN A 145 5.79 19.25 10.61
C ASN A 145 4.80 18.75 9.54
N THR A 146 4.09 17.66 9.76
CA THR A 146 3.18 17.02 8.79
C THR A 146 1.78 16.89 9.34
N ASP A 147 0.80 16.65 8.47
CA ASP A 147 -0.60 16.42 8.84
C ASP A 147 -0.89 14.93 9.12
N ILE A 148 0.13 14.12 9.40
CA ILE A 148 -0.04 12.68 9.67
C ILE A 148 -0.67 12.49 11.06
N GLU A 149 -1.88 11.93 11.05
CA GLU A 149 -2.65 11.57 12.25
C GLU A 149 -2.36 10.14 12.72
N HIS A 150 -2.06 9.23 11.77
CA HIS A 150 -1.90 7.80 12.03
C HIS A 150 -0.61 7.24 11.44
N VAL A 151 0.19 6.58 12.28
CA VAL A 151 1.43 5.92 11.88
C VAL A 151 1.31 4.42 12.04
N ILE A 152 1.43 3.67 10.95
CA ILE A 152 1.43 2.21 10.93
C ILE A 152 2.84 1.74 10.59
N ILE A 153 3.40 0.85 11.40
CA ILE A 153 4.75 0.29 11.19
C ILE A 153 4.66 -1.16 10.73
N THR A 154 5.37 -1.50 9.67
CA THR A 154 5.60 -2.88 9.24
C THR A 154 7.07 -3.25 9.28
N LYS A 155 7.36 -4.53 9.47
CA LYS A 155 8.70 -5.11 9.55
C LYS A 155 8.91 -6.14 8.45
N ILE A 156 10.15 -6.40 8.09
CA ILE A 156 10.46 -7.36 7.03
C ILE A 156 9.93 -8.77 7.36
N GLY A 157 9.94 -9.15 8.63
CA GLY A 157 9.54 -10.47 9.09
C GLY A 157 8.03 -10.69 9.20
N ASP A 158 7.20 -9.64 9.03
CA ASP A 158 5.77 -9.70 9.36
C ASP A 158 5.00 -10.82 8.61
N PHE A 159 5.34 -11.08 7.33
CA PHE A 159 4.69 -12.13 6.54
C PHE A 159 5.59 -13.36 6.30
N LEU A 160 6.74 -13.46 6.97
CA LEU A 160 7.65 -14.59 6.81
C LEU A 160 7.34 -15.77 7.76
N GLY A 161 6.23 -15.70 8.49
CA GLY A 161 5.88 -16.67 9.52
C GLY A 161 6.57 -16.43 10.86
N PRO A 162 6.12 -17.09 11.95
CA PRO A 162 6.54 -16.73 13.31
C PRO A 162 8.05 -16.95 13.57
N VAL A 163 8.59 -18.07 13.11
CA VAL A 163 10.01 -18.41 13.37
C VAL A 163 10.94 -17.60 12.47
N LYS A 164 10.76 -17.71 11.16
CA LYS A 164 11.61 -17.02 10.16
C LYS A 164 11.50 -15.50 10.28
N GLY A 165 10.28 -14.99 10.49
CA GLY A 165 10.03 -13.58 10.67
C GLY A 165 10.67 -13.00 11.93
N SER A 166 10.54 -13.68 13.06
CA SER A 166 11.18 -13.25 14.31
C SER A 166 12.70 -13.27 14.22
N LEU A 167 13.27 -14.32 13.63
CA LEU A 167 14.72 -14.40 13.40
C LEU A 167 15.20 -13.27 12.49
N MET A 168 14.51 -13.03 11.38
CA MET A 168 14.87 -11.96 10.43
C MET A 168 14.81 -10.58 11.11
N ASN A 169 13.75 -10.28 11.85
CA ASN A 169 13.62 -9.03 12.59
C ASN A 169 14.73 -8.87 13.64
N PHE A 170 15.08 -9.95 14.36
CA PHE A 170 16.17 -9.94 15.32
C PHE A 170 17.53 -9.65 14.66
N VAL A 171 17.84 -10.36 13.57
CA VAL A 171 19.11 -10.19 12.84
C VAL A 171 19.25 -8.76 12.32
N LEU A 172 18.20 -8.21 11.68
CA LEU A 172 18.25 -6.86 11.14
C LEU A 172 18.37 -5.79 12.22
N LYS A 173 17.66 -5.95 13.33
CA LYS A 173 17.64 -4.96 14.40
C LYS A 173 18.91 -4.98 15.24
N TYR A 174 19.35 -6.15 15.68
CA TYR A 174 20.42 -6.29 16.68
C TYR A 174 21.78 -6.63 16.09
N LEU A 175 21.85 -7.50 15.08
CA LEU A 175 23.12 -7.91 14.48
C LEU A 175 23.55 -6.95 13.36
N LYS A 176 22.66 -6.63 12.44
CA LYS A 176 22.95 -5.74 11.31
C LYS A 176 22.76 -4.26 11.65
N ARG A 177 22.09 -3.94 12.75
CA ARG A 177 21.79 -2.56 13.20
C ARG A 177 21.15 -1.69 12.09
N MET A 178 20.32 -2.31 11.25
CA MET A 178 19.65 -1.65 10.12
C MET A 178 18.34 -0.94 10.53
N VAL A 179 17.99 -0.97 11.81
CA VAL A 179 16.84 -0.24 12.36
C VAL A 179 17.37 0.82 13.32
N PRO A 180 17.57 2.06 12.87
CA PRO A 180 17.96 3.17 13.74
C PRO A 180 16.92 3.43 14.82
N ARG A 181 17.34 4.08 15.92
CA ARG A 181 16.40 4.48 16.98
C ARG A 181 15.42 5.51 16.45
N TYR A 182 14.15 5.39 16.80
CA TYR A 182 13.10 6.32 16.46
C TYR A 182 12.08 6.45 17.60
N SER A 183 11.40 7.58 17.68
CA SER A 183 10.30 7.84 18.61
C SER A 183 9.05 8.24 17.81
N LEU A 184 8.07 7.36 17.77
CA LEU A 184 6.78 7.59 17.12
C LEU A 184 5.68 7.15 18.12
N PRO A 185 5.24 8.07 18.99
CA PRO A 185 4.18 7.80 19.96
C PRO A 185 2.89 7.38 19.24
N GLY A 186 2.16 6.43 19.81
CA GLY A 186 0.90 5.97 19.23
C GLY A 186 1.01 5.13 17.95
N LYS A 187 2.24 4.76 17.54
CA LYS A 187 2.40 3.90 16.35
C LYS A 187 1.68 2.57 16.49
N ILE A 188 1.10 2.14 15.37
CA ILE A 188 0.32 0.91 15.23
C ILE A 188 1.18 -0.15 14.54
N ASN A 189 1.11 -1.39 14.98
CA ASN A 189 1.76 -2.50 14.27
C ASN A 189 0.85 -2.94 13.11
N PHE A 190 1.39 -3.07 11.90
CA PHE A 190 0.62 -3.49 10.72
C PHE A 190 -0.05 -4.85 10.93
N MET A 191 0.62 -5.83 11.55
CA MET A 191 0.02 -7.14 11.80
C MET A 191 -1.22 -7.06 12.71
N SER A 192 -1.27 -6.11 13.65
CA SER A 192 -2.45 -5.92 14.50
C SER A 192 -3.65 -5.37 13.74
N THR A 193 -3.45 -4.67 12.63
CA THR A 193 -4.54 -4.16 11.79
C THR A 193 -5.30 -5.26 11.05
N LEU A 194 -4.69 -6.45 10.91
CA LEU A 194 -5.27 -7.61 10.23
C LEU A 194 -6.12 -8.49 11.16
N GLY A 195 -6.32 -8.09 12.40
CA GLY A 195 -7.14 -8.81 13.38
C GLY A 195 -8.65 -8.61 13.22
N ARG A 196 -9.10 -7.63 12.42
CA ARG A 196 -10.52 -7.36 12.19
C ARG A 196 -11.22 -8.44 11.37
N PRO A 197 -12.50 -8.77 11.67
CA PRO A 197 -13.31 -9.57 10.77
C PRO A 197 -13.47 -8.91 9.40
N VAL A 198 -13.57 -9.71 8.35
CA VAL A 198 -13.84 -9.21 6.98
C VAL A 198 -15.21 -8.54 6.88
N THR A 199 -16.16 -9.01 7.70
CA THR A 199 -17.54 -8.49 7.78
C THR A 199 -17.63 -7.05 8.29
N ASP A 200 -16.56 -6.52 8.89
CA ASP A 200 -16.52 -5.13 9.35
C ASP A 200 -16.20 -4.13 8.23
N LEU A 201 -15.90 -4.61 7.02
CA LEU A 201 -15.63 -3.75 5.88
C LEU A 201 -16.91 -3.14 5.33
N ASP A 202 -16.98 -1.82 5.31
CA ASP A 202 -17.98 -1.09 4.53
C ASP A 202 -17.50 -1.02 3.08
N GLU A 203 -18.16 -1.75 2.18
CA GLU A 203 -17.78 -1.74 0.77
C GLU A 203 -17.91 -0.32 0.20
N THR A 204 -16.79 0.29 -0.14
CA THR A 204 -16.75 1.59 -0.77
C THR A 204 -16.82 1.42 -2.29
N PRO A 205 -17.88 1.89 -2.96
CA PRO A 205 -17.97 1.81 -4.39
C PRO A 205 -16.76 2.48 -5.05
N SER A 206 -16.03 1.74 -5.87
CA SER A 206 -14.92 2.25 -6.67
C SER A 206 -15.36 2.48 -8.12
N SER A 207 -14.87 3.57 -8.70
CA SER A 207 -15.11 3.96 -10.10
C SER A 207 -13.79 4.05 -10.84
N ILE A 208 -13.83 3.88 -12.17
CA ILE A 208 -12.67 4.14 -13.03
C ILE A 208 -12.23 5.61 -13.03
N ASN A 209 -13.07 6.51 -12.51
CA ASN A 209 -12.76 7.94 -12.38
C ASN A 209 -12.18 8.29 -10.99
N ASP A 210 -12.15 7.35 -10.05
CA ASP A 210 -11.55 7.58 -8.75
C ASP A 210 -10.03 7.62 -8.88
N LEU A 211 -9.40 8.55 -8.17
CA LEU A 211 -7.95 8.62 -8.07
C LEU A 211 -7.46 7.46 -7.18
N ALA A 212 -6.57 6.64 -7.68
CA ALA A 212 -6.01 5.49 -6.95
C ALA A 212 -4.64 5.82 -6.34
N PHE A 213 -3.82 6.63 -7.06
CA PHE A 213 -2.44 6.98 -6.69
C PHE A 213 -2.13 8.45 -6.92
#